data_2db69ac564905644ac2f61572dae7e7b
#
_entry.id   2db69ac564905644ac2f61572dae7e7b
#
_cell.length_a   1.000
_cell.length_b   1.000
_cell.length_c   1.000
_cell.angle_alpha   90.00
_cell.angle_beta   90.00
_cell.angle_gamma   90.00
#
_symmetry.space_group_name_H-M   'P 1'
#
loop_
_entity.id
_entity.type
_entity.pdbx_description
1 polymer ?
#
loop_
_entity_poly.entity_id
_entity_poly.type
_entity_poly.pdbx_seq_one_letter_code
_entity_poly.pdbx_strand_id
1 'polypeptide(L)' 'MIEVLVQNDPYRYIKMPDLLENGKPDYRIQKWNNHNGYKDMYLCDNYMQFKTAIDDFEY' A
#
# COMPACT_ATOMS: atom_id res chain seq x y z
N MET A 1 10.84 -3.00 8.83
CA MET A 1 9.49 -3.24 9.35
C MET A 1 8.47 -2.45 8.52
N ILE A 2 7.38 -3.08 8.13
CA ILE A 2 6.34 -2.41 7.34
C ILE A 2 5.62 -1.39 8.23
N GLU A 3 5.41 -0.19 7.69
CA GLU A 3 4.63 0.85 8.37
C GLU A 3 3.21 0.87 7.81
N VAL A 4 2.22 0.58 8.65
CA VAL A 4 0.81 0.63 8.25
C VAL A 4 0.32 2.06 8.45
N LEU A 5 0.01 2.73 7.35
CA LEU A 5 -0.43 4.13 7.36
C LEU A 5 -1.92 4.24 7.63
N VAL A 6 -2.72 3.37 6.99
CA VAL A 6 -4.17 3.32 7.18
C VAL A 6 -4.61 1.86 7.15
N GLN A 7 -5.48 1.49 8.08
CA GLN A 7 -6.10 0.16 8.13
C GLN A 7 -7.60 0.32 7.85
N ASN A 8 -8.07 -0.26 6.76
CA ASN A 8 -9.48 -0.19 6.37
C ASN A 8 -9.89 -1.55 5.81
N ASP A 9 -10.24 -2.47 6.69
CA ASP A 9 -10.54 -3.87 6.33
C ASP A 9 -11.48 -3.99 5.13
N PRO A 10 -11.19 -4.88 4.21
CA PRO A 10 -10.10 -5.86 4.17
C PRO A 10 -8.77 -5.30 3.61
N TYR A 11 -8.67 -3.98 3.44
CA TYR A 11 -7.51 -3.33 2.85
C TYR A 11 -6.61 -2.72 3.90
N ARG A 12 -5.32 -2.64 3.59
CA ARG A 12 -4.38 -1.85 4.37
C ARG A 12 -3.46 -1.06 3.42
N TYR A 13 -3.11 0.16 3.82
CA TYR A 13 -2.23 1.05 3.07
C TYR A 13 -0.93 1.15 3.82
N ILE A 14 0.15 0.69 3.19
CA ILE A 14 1.43 0.53 3.87
C ILE A 14 2.56 1.24 3.13
N LYS A 15 3.63 1.50 3.88
CA LYS A 15 4.90 1.95 3.34
C LYS A 15 5.94 0.90 3.69
N MET A 16 6.67 0.43 2.69
CA MET A 16 7.71 -0.55 2.89
C MET A 16 8.95 0.09 3.53
N PRO A 17 9.74 -0.70 4.28
CA PRO A 17 10.91 -0.15 4.98
C PRO A 17 12.04 0.27 4.03
N ASP A 18 12.11 -0.35 2.85
CA ASP A 18 13.17 -0.08 1.88
C ASP A 18 12.65 0.81 0.77
N LEU A 19 13.54 1.67 0.24
CA LEU A 19 13.23 2.46 -0.94
C LEU A 19 13.30 1.60 -2.19
N LEU A 20 12.62 2.05 -3.25
CA LEU A 20 12.74 1.43 -4.57
C LEU A 20 14.15 1.68 -5.12
N GLU A 21 14.51 0.94 -6.18
CA GLU A 21 15.81 1.08 -6.81
C GLU A 21 16.12 2.52 -7.26
N ASN A 22 15.08 3.25 -7.63
CA ASN A 22 15.21 4.65 -8.06
C ASN A 22 15.27 5.65 -6.90
N GLY A 23 15.28 5.16 -5.65
CA GLY A 23 15.34 5.99 -4.46
C GLY A 23 14.00 6.55 -4.01
N LYS A 24 12.91 6.20 -4.66
CA LYS A 24 11.59 6.66 -4.29
C LYS A 24 10.96 5.73 -3.25
N PRO A 25 10.02 6.25 -2.43
CA PRO A 25 9.34 5.41 -1.43
C PRO A 25 8.45 4.36 -2.09
N ASP A 26 8.31 3.23 -1.41
CA ASP A 26 7.53 2.09 -1.88
C ASP A 26 6.23 2.02 -1.08
N TYR A 27 5.15 2.57 -1.63
CA TYR A 27 3.82 2.53 -1.04
C TYR A 27 3.00 1.43 -1.70
N ARG A 28 2.21 0.72 -0.88
CA ARG A 28 1.38 -0.38 -1.38
C ARG A 28 0.00 -0.36 -0.75
N ILE A 29 -0.99 -0.77 -1.54
CA ILE A 29 -2.33 -1.06 -1.05
C ILE A 29 -2.49 -2.57 -1.13
N GLN A 30 -2.78 -3.20 0.02
CA GLN A 30 -2.91 -4.65 0.12
C GLN A 30 -4.31 -5.04 0.57
N LYS A 31 -4.77 -6.19 0.11
CA LYS A 31 -6.06 -6.74 0.49
C LYS A 31 -5.86 -8.08 1.20
N TRP A 32 -6.57 -8.28 2.30
CA TRP A 32 -6.54 -9.53 3.04
C TRP A 32 -7.21 -10.65 2.24
N ASN A 33 -6.54 -11.80 2.22
CA ASN A 33 -7.05 -13.02 1.62
C ASN A 33 -6.89 -14.16 2.63
N ASN A 34 -7.96 -14.90 2.89
CA ASN A 34 -7.94 -15.96 3.89
C ASN A 34 -6.94 -17.07 3.60
N HIS A 35 -6.55 -17.24 2.36
CA HIS A 35 -5.62 -18.32 1.98
C HIS A 35 -4.16 -17.88 2.00
N ASN A 36 -3.88 -16.64 1.58
CA ASN A 36 -2.51 -16.18 1.32
C ASN A 36 -2.10 -14.98 2.17
N GLY A 37 -2.97 -14.51 3.06
CA GLY A 37 -2.69 -13.30 3.82
C GLY A 37 -2.91 -12.04 2.97
N TYR A 38 -2.09 -11.01 3.18
CA TYR A 38 -2.22 -9.78 2.41
C TYR A 38 -1.60 -9.91 1.03
N LYS A 39 -2.34 -9.47 0.01
CA LYS A 39 -1.89 -9.47 -1.37
C LYS A 39 -1.76 -8.05 -1.88
N ASP A 40 -0.67 -7.75 -2.58
CA ASP A 40 -0.45 -6.45 -3.19
C ASP A 40 -1.48 -6.21 -4.30
N MET A 41 -2.29 -5.16 -4.16
CA MET A 41 -3.31 -4.80 -5.14
C MET A 41 -2.88 -3.59 -5.97
N TYR A 42 -2.09 -2.68 -5.39
CA TYR A 42 -1.66 -1.47 -6.06
C TYR A 42 -0.31 -1.04 -5.51
N LEU A 43 0.59 -0.65 -6.41
CA LEU A 43 1.94 -0.21 -6.07
C LEU A 43 2.12 1.24 -6.48
N CYS A 44 2.65 2.07 -5.57
CA CYS A 44 2.88 3.49 -5.83
C CYS A 44 4.32 3.86 -5.47
N ASP A 45 4.87 4.81 -6.20
CA ASP A 45 6.25 5.27 -5.97
C ASP A 45 6.31 6.67 -5.38
N ASN A 46 5.16 7.27 -5.05
CA ASN A 46 5.10 8.55 -4.36
C ASN A 46 3.80 8.68 -3.58
N TYR A 47 3.81 9.58 -2.59
CA TYR A 47 2.68 9.74 -1.68
C TYR A 47 1.43 10.27 -2.38
N MET A 48 1.58 11.18 -3.34
CA MET A 48 0.43 11.74 -4.04
C MET A 48 -0.31 10.70 -4.86
N GLN A 49 0.43 9.83 -5.55
CA GLN A 49 -0.16 8.74 -6.31
C GLN A 49 -0.86 7.76 -5.38
N PHE A 50 -0.25 7.46 -4.24
CA PHE A 50 -0.82 6.58 -3.23
C PHE A 50 -2.13 7.15 -2.68
N LYS A 51 -2.16 8.43 -2.34
CA LYS A 51 -3.36 9.10 -1.83
C LYS A 51 -4.47 9.14 -2.88
N THR A 52 -4.11 9.42 -4.13
CA THR A 52 -5.07 9.41 -5.25
C THR A 52 -5.69 8.03 -5.42
N ALA A 53 -4.88 6.98 -5.32
CA ALA A 53 -5.37 5.61 -5.43
C ALA A 53 -6.35 5.27 -4.29
N ILE A 54 -6.05 5.69 -3.06
CA ILE A 54 -6.95 5.50 -1.93
C ILE A 54 -8.29 6.18 -2.18
N ASP A 55 -8.27 7.42 -2.64
CA ASP A 55 -9.48 8.20 -2.91
C ASP A 55 -10.29 7.58 -4.05
N ASP A 56 -9.63 7.13 -5.11
CA ASP A 56 -10.29 6.53 -6.29
C ASP A 56 -10.95 5.20 -5.94
N PHE A 57 -10.32 4.40 -5.10
CA PHE A 57 -10.85 3.08 -4.74
C PHE A 57 -11.88 3.15 -3.62
N GLU A 58 -11.97 4.26 -2.91
CA GLU A 58 -12.91 4.45 -1.80
C GLU A 58 -12.77 3.37 -0.70
N TYR A 59 -11.55 2.95 -0.46
CA TYR A 59 -11.28 1.91 0.54
C TYR A 59 -11.50 2.36 1.98
#